data_526250da066aafc8c0a18c020e0fb499
#
_entry.id   526250da066aafc8c0a18c020e0fb499
#
_cell.length_a   1.000
_cell.length_b   1.000
_cell.length_c   1.000
_cell.angle_alpha   90.00
_cell.angle_beta   90.00
_cell.angle_gamma   90.00
#
_symmetry.space_group_name_H-M   'P 1'
#
loop_
_entity.id
_entity.type
_entity.pdbx_description
1 polymer ?
#
loop_
_entity_poly.entity_id
_entity_poly.type
_entity_poly.pdbx_seq_one_letter_code
_entity_poly.pdbx_strand_id
1 'polypeptide(L)'
;MCIRDSPYTVLILILLGYVILGMFIDAIGLLLLTLPVVYPAIILLNGGPDVTADQSPFGMTFNQVSVWFGIIVVKMAEVCLITPPIGLNCFVVAGVRKDIPVTDVFKGVTLFFIADILTILVLIMFPQIITWLPDLMMS
;
A
#
# COMPACT_ATOMS: atom_id res chain seq x y z
N MET A 1 9.88 24.97 -2.30
CA MET A 1 8.70 24.16 -2.66
C MET A 1 8.14 23.53 -1.38
N CYS A 2 6.97 23.94 -0.99
CA CYS A 2 6.38 23.59 0.33
C CYS A 2 5.64 22.24 0.32
N ILE A 3 6.34 21.16 -0.02
CA ILE A 3 5.82 19.78 0.20
C ILE A 3 6.29 19.26 1.56
N ARG A 4 6.69 20.16 2.47
CA ARG A 4 7.21 19.82 3.80
C ARG A 4 6.13 19.84 4.91
N ASP A 5 4.85 19.83 4.53
CA ASP A 5 3.79 20.09 5.51
C ASP A 5 3.29 18.87 6.28
N SER A 6 3.53 17.66 5.85
CA SER A 6 3.41 16.46 6.69
C SER A 6 3.91 15.24 5.91
N PRO A 7 4.77 14.40 6.47
CA PRO A 7 5.20 13.15 5.83
C PRO A 7 4.00 12.23 5.52
N TYR A 8 2.96 12.28 6.35
CA TYR A 8 1.70 11.56 6.13
C TYR A 8 0.92 12.07 4.91
N THR A 9 0.94 13.37 4.62
CA THR A 9 0.29 13.93 3.42
C THR A 9 0.93 13.40 2.15
N VAL A 10 2.27 13.36 2.10
CA VAL A 10 3.00 12.80 0.95
C VAL A 10 2.76 11.30 0.83
N LEU A 11 2.74 10.56 1.93
CA LEU A 11 2.40 9.15 1.95
C LEU A 11 1.00 8.91 1.35
N ILE A 12 -0.01 9.66 1.78
CA ILE A 12 -1.38 9.54 1.28
C ILE A 12 -1.46 9.85 -0.22
N LEU A 13 -0.74 10.87 -0.69
CA LEU A 13 -0.68 11.20 -2.12
C LEU A 13 -0.04 10.06 -2.94
N ILE A 14 1.01 9.42 -2.42
CA ILE A 14 1.64 8.25 -3.04
C ILE A 14 0.63 7.09 -3.10
N LEU A 15 -0.07 6.80 -2.01
CA LEU A 15 -1.07 5.72 -1.95
C LEU A 15 -2.24 5.98 -2.91
N LEU A 16 -2.71 7.22 -3.03
CA LEU A 16 -3.71 7.60 -4.04
C LEU A 16 -3.19 7.40 -5.47
N GLY A 17 -1.92 7.74 -5.72
CA GLY A 17 -1.27 7.46 -6.99
C GLY A 17 -1.24 5.96 -7.32
N TYR A 18 -0.97 5.10 -6.32
CA TYR A 18 -1.03 3.65 -6.48
C TYR A 18 -2.44 3.16 -6.85
N VAL A 19 -3.49 3.69 -6.22
CA VAL A 19 -4.88 3.33 -6.58
C VAL A 19 -5.17 3.68 -8.04
N ILE A 20 -4.82 4.90 -8.47
CA ILE A 20 -5.08 5.36 -9.84
C ILE A 20 -4.29 4.52 -10.86
N LEU A 21 -2.99 4.34 -10.64
CA LEU A 21 -2.12 3.56 -11.54
C LEU A 21 -2.51 2.09 -11.56
N GLY A 22 -2.83 1.52 -10.40
CA GLY A 22 -3.20 0.12 -10.26
C GLY A 22 -4.55 -0.23 -10.89
N MET A 23 -5.39 0.76 -11.20
CA MET A 23 -6.60 0.53 -12.01
C MET A 23 -6.28 0.21 -13.47
N PHE A 24 -5.10 0.60 -13.98
CA PHE A 24 -4.72 0.45 -15.38
C PHE A 24 -3.58 -0.55 -15.59
N ILE A 25 -2.75 -0.77 -14.59
CA ILE A 25 -1.54 -1.59 -14.66
C ILE A 25 -1.73 -2.79 -13.71
N ASP A 26 -1.20 -3.95 -14.09
CA ASP A 26 -1.23 -5.12 -13.20
C ASP A 26 -0.32 -4.90 -11.96
N ALA A 27 -0.56 -5.67 -10.89
CA ALA A 27 0.12 -5.49 -9.62
C ALA A 27 1.65 -5.63 -9.71
N ILE A 28 2.14 -6.61 -10.47
CA ILE A 28 3.58 -6.87 -10.61
C ILE A 28 4.24 -5.73 -11.40
N GLY A 29 3.65 -5.34 -12.53
CA GLY A 29 4.13 -4.21 -13.34
C GLY A 29 4.13 -2.91 -12.57
N LEU A 30 3.08 -2.65 -11.78
CA LEU A 30 2.96 -1.49 -10.92
C LEU A 30 4.12 -1.44 -9.90
N LEU A 31 4.38 -2.53 -9.19
CA LEU A 31 5.44 -2.61 -8.19
C LEU A 31 6.82 -2.41 -8.81
N LEU A 32 7.12 -3.10 -9.92
CA LEU A 32 8.41 -3.00 -10.60
C LEU A 32 8.70 -1.59 -11.13
N LEU A 33 7.66 -0.90 -11.59
CA LEU A 33 7.80 0.46 -12.14
C LEU A 33 7.95 1.50 -11.04
N THR A 34 7.20 1.38 -9.96
CA THR A 34 7.07 2.45 -8.95
C THR A 34 8.05 2.32 -7.79
N LEU A 35 8.39 1.11 -7.36
CA LEU A 35 9.29 0.89 -6.21
C LEU A 35 10.64 1.61 -6.34
N PRO A 36 11.35 1.58 -7.48
CA PRO A 36 12.64 2.26 -7.61
C PRO A 36 12.57 3.78 -7.39
N VAL A 37 11.38 4.37 -7.61
CA VAL A 37 11.16 5.82 -7.45
C VAL A 37 10.60 6.16 -6.07
N VAL A 38 9.62 5.40 -5.63
CA VAL A 38 8.86 5.71 -4.40
C VAL A 38 9.61 5.28 -3.14
N TYR A 39 10.34 4.17 -3.19
CA TYR A 39 11.10 3.68 -2.04
C TYR A 39 12.16 4.68 -1.54
N PRO A 40 13.06 5.22 -2.40
CA PRO A 40 14.00 6.26 -1.97
C PRO A 40 13.29 7.51 -1.44
N ALA A 41 12.15 7.89 -2.03
CA ALA A 41 11.39 9.05 -1.58
C ALA A 41 10.87 8.86 -0.15
N ILE A 42 10.36 7.68 0.20
CA ILE A 42 9.89 7.37 1.56
C ILE A 42 11.05 7.35 2.56
N ILE A 43 12.21 6.81 2.20
CA ILE A 43 13.40 6.84 3.07
C ILE A 43 13.83 8.29 3.37
N LEU A 44 13.84 9.15 2.35
CA LEU A 44 14.16 10.56 2.53
C LEU A 44 13.12 11.30 3.38
N LEU A 45 11.84 10.96 3.24
CA LEU A 45 10.76 11.49 4.08
C LEU A 45 10.87 11.05 5.53
N ASN A 46 11.40 9.85 5.78
CA ASN A 46 11.67 9.35 7.13
C ASN A 46 12.89 10.02 7.79
N GLY A 47 13.68 10.79 7.05
CA GLY A 47 14.88 11.50 7.53
C GLY A 47 16.20 10.94 7.00
N GLY A 48 16.17 9.94 6.13
CA GLY A 48 17.34 9.34 5.50
C GLY A 48 17.73 7.97 6.07
N PRO A 49 18.82 7.37 5.56
CA PRO A 49 19.23 6.01 5.94
C PRO A 49 19.79 5.89 7.36
N ASP A 50 20.33 6.97 7.92
CA ASP A 50 21.01 6.98 9.23
C ASP A 50 20.11 7.51 10.37
N VAL A 51 18.80 7.70 10.10
CA VAL A 51 17.88 8.26 11.07
C VAL A 51 17.54 7.27 12.19
N THR A 52 17.53 7.78 13.43
CA THR A 52 17.01 7.04 14.59
C THR A 52 15.50 7.21 14.71
N ALA A 53 14.83 6.26 15.37
CA ALA A 53 13.37 6.31 15.56
C ALA A 53 12.88 7.62 16.21
N ASP A 54 13.66 8.16 17.14
CA ASP A 54 13.33 9.40 17.86
C ASP A 54 13.40 10.66 16.97
N GLN A 55 14.15 10.61 15.89
CA GLN A 55 14.36 11.73 14.96
C GLN A 55 13.52 11.61 13.69
N SER A 56 12.92 10.45 13.46
CA SER A 56 12.16 10.19 12.26
C SER A 56 10.72 10.70 12.36
N PRO A 57 10.16 11.30 11.30
CA PRO A 57 8.76 11.73 11.26
C PRO A 57 7.75 10.60 11.44
N PHE A 58 8.11 9.37 11.07
CA PHE A 58 7.26 8.18 11.24
C PHE A 58 7.55 7.40 12.53
N GLY A 59 8.53 7.82 13.33
CA GLY A 59 8.93 7.10 14.55
C GLY A 59 9.59 5.73 14.30
N MET A 60 10.23 5.56 13.14
CA MET A 60 10.80 4.28 12.69
C MET A 60 12.24 4.44 12.19
N THR A 61 13.07 3.41 12.45
CA THR A 61 14.40 3.29 11.86
C THR A 61 14.32 2.96 10.37
N PHE A 62 15.45 3.06 9.66
CA PHE A 62 15.55 2.70 8.25
C PHE A 62 14.99 1.30 7.94
N ASN A 63 15.37 0.28 8.73
CA ASN A 63 14.90 -1.09 8.52
C ASN A 63 13.40 -1.23 8.76
N GLN A 64 12.90 -0.61 9.82
CA GLN A 64 11.48 -0.64 10.18
C GLN A 64 10.61 0.04 9.11
N VAL A 65 10.98 1.23 8.63
CA VAL A 65 10.22 1.93 7.59
C VAL A 65 10.25 1.17 6.27
N SER A 66 11.36 0.49 5.96
CA SER A 66 11.48 -0.32 4.74
C SER A 66 10.51 -1.50 4.73
N VAL A 67 10.42 -2.25 5.82
CA VAL A 67 9.49 -3.38 5.98
C VAL A 67 8.05 -2.87 6.01
N TRP A 68 7.77 -1.84 6.80
CA TRP A 68 6.45 -1.25 6.92
C TRP A 68 5.90 -0.74 5.60
N PHE A 69 6.69 0.04 4.87
CA PHE A 69 6.30 0.55 3.56
C PHE A 69 6.12 -0.57 2.53
N GLY A 70 7.01 -1.57 2.53
CA GLY A 70 6.90 -2.73 1.65
C GLY A 70 5.56 -3.47 1.82
N ILE A 71 5.13 -3.70 3.06
CA ILE A 71 3.85 -4.35 3.35
C ILE A 71 2.67 -3.48 2.89
N ILE A 72 2.71 -2.17 3.15
CA ILE A 72 1.64 -1.26 2.70
C ILE A 72 1.52 -1.27 1.17
N VAL A 73 2.64 -1.21 0.45
CA VAL A 73 2.63 -1.21 -1.02
C VAL A 73 2.07 -2.52 -1.59
N VAL A 74 2.41 -3.66 -1.00
CA VAL A 74 1.82 -4.95 -1.40
C VAL A 74 0.31 -4.96 -1.15
N LYS A 75 -0.16 -4.48 0.00
CA LYS A 75 -1.59 -4.33 0.29
C LYS A 75 -2.29 -3.39 -0.70
N MET A 76 -1.64 -2.30 -1.09
CA MET A 76 -2.18 -1.40 -2.12
C MET A 76 -2.31 -2.09 -3.47
N ALA A 77 -1.33 -2.93 -3.85
CA ALA A 77 -1.41 -3.71 -5.07
C ALA A 77 -2.58 -4.72 -5.06
N GLU A 78 -2.85 -5.37 -3.91
CA GLU A 78 -4.03 -6.22 -3.74
C GLU A 78 -5.34 -5.43 -3.93
N VAL A 79 -5.46 -4.28 -3.26
CA VAL A 79 -6.63 -3.40 -3.39
C VAL A 79 -6.86 -3.00 -4.85
N CYS A 80 -5.81 -2.67 -5.59
CA CYS A 80 -5.92 -2.28 -7.00
C CYS A 80 -6.53 -3.38 -7.87
N LEU A 81 -6.22 -4.66 -7.60
CA LEU A 81 -6.75 -5.80 -8.37
C LEU A 81 -8.26 -6.02 -8.22
N ILE A 82 -8.85 -5.50 -7.16
CA ILE A 82 -10.28 -5.63 -6.86
C ILE A 82 -11.06 -4.31 -7.02
N THR A 83 -10.35 -3.18 -7.22
CA THR A 83 -10.98 -1.85 -7.30
C THR A 83 -11.68 -1.64 -8.64
N PRO A 84 -12.98 -1.26 -8.65
CA PRO A 84 -13.64 -0.79 -9.86
C PRO A 84 -12.95 0.47 -10.43
N PRO A 85 -12.95 0.73 -11.76
CA PRO A 85 -13.77 0.09 -12.79
C PRO A 85 -13.14 -1.11 -13.48
N ILE A 86 -11.83 -1.36 -13.34
CA ILE A 86 -11.18 -2.44 -14.09
C ILE A 86 -11.17 -3.73 -13.30
N GLY A 87 -10.78 -3.72 -12.01
CA GLY A 87 -10.85 -4.87 -11.11
C GLY A 87 -10.58 -6.22 -11.78
N LEU A 88 -9.35 -6.43 -12.28
CA LEU A 88 -9.01 -7.56 -13.15
C LEU A 88 -9.52 -8.91 -12.61
N ASN A 89 -9.38 -9.13 -11.31
CA ASN A 89 -9.82 -10.37 -10.67
C ASN A 89 -11.34 -10.55 -10.75
N CYS A 90 -12.12 -9.48 -10.65
CA CYS A 90 -13.59 -9.54 -10.74
C CYS A 90 -14.04 -9.95 -12.15
N PHE A 91 -13.37 -9.46 -13.19
CA PHE A 91 -13.66 -9.85 -14.56
C PHE A 91 -13.24 -11.28 -14.87
N VAL A 92 -12.12 -11.75 -14.33
CA VAL A 92 -11.69 -13.14 -14.45
C VAL A 92 -12.72 -14.07 -13.84
N VAL A 93 -13.21 -13.79 -12.64
CA VAL A 93 -14.25 -14.59 -11.96
C VAL A 93 -15.54 -14.64 -12.78
N ALA A 94 -16.00 -13.48 -13.26
CA ALA A 94 -17.19 -13.41 -14.10
C ALA A 94 -17.02 -14.11 -15.46
N GLY A 95 -15.80 -14.12 -16.01
CA GLY A 95 -15.47 -14.84 -17.25
C GLY A 95 -15.50 -16.36 -17.10
N VAL A 96 -15.13 -16.89 -15.92
CA VAL A 96 -15.18 -18.32 -15.59
C VAL A 96 -16.60 -18.76 -15.27
N ARG A 97 -17.36 -17.93 -14.53
CA ARG A 97 -18.73 -18.18 -14.10
C ARG A 97 -19.69 -17.32 -14.91
N LYS A 98 -20.03 -17.78 -16.12
CA LYS A 98 -20.94 -17.07 -17.05
C LYS A 98 -22.39 -16.93 -16.54
N ASP A 99 -22.76 -17.68 -15.53
CA ASP A 99 -24.05 -17.65 -14.85
C ASP A 99 -24.19 -16.47 -13.86
N ILE A 100 -23.08 -15.79 -13.51
CA ILE A 100 -23.06 -14.68 -12.55
C ILE A 100 -22.72 -13.39 -13.28
N PRO A 101 -23.56 -12.34 -13.19
CA PRO A 101 -23.24 -11.04 -13.76
C PRO A 101 -22.08 -10.38 -13.00
N VAL A 102 -21.23 -9.65 -13.71
CA VAL A 102 -20.06 -8.92 -13.15
C VAL A 102 -20.46 -8.01 -11.98
N THR A 103 -21.65 -7.42 -12.03
CA THR A 103 -22.17 -6.55 -10.99
C THR A 103 -22.34 -7.24 -9.64
N ASP A 104 -22.70 -8.51 -9.63
CA ASP A 104 -22.88 -9.27 -8.38
C ASP A 104 -21.52 -9.70 -7.80
N VAL A 105 -20.53 -9.96 -8.67
CA VAL A 105 -19.14 -10.15 -8.24
C VAL A 105 -18.61 -8.90 -7.53
N PHE A 106 -18.79 -7.72 -8.10
CA PHE A 106 -18.39 -6.46 -7.48
C PHE A 106 -19.09 -6.20 -6.14
N LYS A 107 -20.38 -6.50 -6.02
CA LYS A 107 -21.10 -6.39 -4.73
C LYS A 107 -20.49 -7.31 -3.67
N GLY A 108 -20.17 -8.56 -4.03
CA GLY A 108 -19.53 -9.49 -3.11
C GLY A 108 -18.14 -9.03 -2.66
N VAL A 109 -17.36 -8.46 -3.57
CA VAL A 109 -16.00 -7.96 -3.31
C VAL A 109 -15.99 -6.68 -2.48
N THR A 110 -17.06 -5.88 -2.51
CA THR A 110 -17.12 -4.59 -1.77
C THR A 110 -16.82 -4.76 -0.28
N LEU A 111 -17.26 -5.84 0.35
CA LEU A 111 -16.98 -6.11 1.76
C LEU A 111 -15.49 -6.33 2.01
N PHE A 112 -14.83 -7.08 1.13
CA PHE A 112 -13.37 -7.30 1.21
C PHE A 112 -12.59 -6.02 0.96
N PHE A 113 -13.03 -5.22 0.00
CA PHE A 113 -12.44 -3.91 -0.27
C PHE A 113 -12.48 -2.99 0.95
N ILE A 114 -13.62 -2.94 1.66
CA ILE A 114 -13.73 -2.16 2.91
C ILE A 114 -12.78 -2.73 3.98
N ALA A 115 -12.70 -4.04 4.13
CA ALA A 115 -11.80 -4.69 5.08
C ALA A 115 -10.33 -4.38 4.78
N ASP A 116 -9.94 -4.38 3.50
CA ASP A 116 -8.57 -4.03 3.08
C ASP A 116 -8.22 -2.57 3.36
N ILE A 117 -9.14 -1.64 3.08
CA ILE A 117 -8.94 -0.22 3.41
C ILE A 117 -8.79 -0.03 4.92
N LEU A 118 -9.64 -0.69 5.74
CA LEU A 118 -9.51 -0.64 7.19
C LEU A 118 -8.18 -1.23 7.66
N THR A 119 -7.72 -2.33 7.06
CA THR A 119 -6.44 -2.94 7.37
C THR A 119 -5.28 -1.98 7.07
N ILE A 120 -5.28 -1.33 5.91
CA ILE A 120 -4.26 -0.34 5.55
C ILE A 120 -4.25 0.83 6.54
N LEU A 121 -5.42 1.35 6.93
CA LEU A 121 -5.52 2.41 7.92
C LEU A 121 -4.93 1.99 9.27
N VAL A 122 -5.25 0.78 9.74
CA VAL A 122 -4.68 0.23 10.99
C VAL A 122 -3.16 0.11 10.90
N LEU A 123 -2.62 -0.40 9.79
CA LEU A 123 -1.17 -0.55 9.60
C LEU A 123 -0.43 0.79 9.50
N ILE A 124 -1.08 1.84 9.00
CA ILE A 124 -0.54 3.21 8.99
C ILE A 124 -0.55 3.81 10.40
N MET A 125 -1.64 3.60 11.15
CA MET A 125 -1.76 4.14 12.52
C MET A 125 -0.91 3.40 13.54
N PHE A 126 -0.72 2.09 13.35
CA PHE A 126 0.02 1.22 14.27
C PHE A 126 1.15 0.46 13.56
N PRO A 127 2.22 1.15 13.13
CA PRO A 127 3.35 0.52 12.43
C PRO A 127 4.04 -0.56 13.27
N GLN A 128 3.93 -0.49 14.58
CA GLN A 128 4.49 -1.47 15.52
C GLN A 128 3.96 -2.89 15.31
N ILE A 129 2.75 -3.06 14.77
CA ILE A 129 2.18 -4.38 14.45
C ILE A 129 3.05 -5.09 13.40
N ILE A 130 3.56 -4.34 12.42
CA ILE A 130 4.39 -4.87 11.35
C ILE A 130 5.84 -5.06 11.82
N THR A 131 6.38 -4.11 12.58
CA THR A 131 7.80 -4.08 12.93
C THR A 131 8.16 -4.98 14.10
N TRP A 132 7.17 -5.37 14.93
CA TRP A 132 7.39 -6.20 16.12
C TRP A 132 8.09 -7.54 15.82
N LEU A 133 7.64 -8.25 14.79
CA LEU A 133 8.21 -9.56 14.43
C LEU A 133 9.63 -9.45 13.85
N PRO A 134 9.92 -8.56 12.87
CA PRO A 134 11.29 -8.33 12.41
C PRO A 134 12.24 -7.88 13.52
N ASP A 135 11.79 -6.99 14.41
CA ASP A 135 12.62 -6.50 15.53
C ASP A 135 12.99 -7.65 16.49
N LEU A 136 12.04 -8.56 16.75
CA LEU A 136 12.29 -9.74 17.57
C LEU A 136 13.29 -10.72 16.94
N MET A 137 13.31 -10.81 15.60
CA MET A 137 14.21 -11.71 14.87
C MET A 137 15.62 -11.14 14.69
N MET A 138 15.77 -9.81 14.78
CA MET A 138 17.05 -9.11 14.60
C MET A 138 17.72 -8.72 15.92
N SER A 139 17.03 -8.90 17.05
CA SER A 139 17.59 -8.69 18.39
C SER A 139 18.33 -9.95 18.85
#